data_6ef9a3d28864eb997c3403cf756b78d1
#
_entry.id   6ef9a3d28864eb997c3403cf756b78d1
#
_cell.length_a   1.000
_cell.length_b   1.000
_cell.length_c   1.000
_cell.angle_alpha   90.00
_cell.angle_beta   90.00
_cell.angle_gamma   90.00
#
_symmetry.space_group_name_H-M   'P 1'
#
loop_
_entity.id
_entity.type
_entity.pdbx_description
1 polymer ?
#
loop_
_entity_poly.entity_id
_entity_poly.type
_entity_poly.pdbx_seq_one_letter_code
_entity_poly.pdbx_strand_id
1 'polypeptide(L)'
;MQKDAYTLILEAIEGGVYKPGDRLVESELAERMGVSRTPVREALQRLETQGMLSRDGRSLIVASLDHNQLAELYTVRSELEGLAARLAARHATDEEIRVLRGMVDDDRALLGGDPRLLSRANKRFHKL
;
A
#
# COMPACT_ATOMS: atom_id res chain seq x y z
N MET A 1 22.71 5.21 -12.55
CA MET A 1 22.49 3.76 -12.49
C MET A 1 21.15 3.41 -13.08
N GLN A 2 21.12 2.39 -13.94
CA GLN A 2 19.86 1.89 -14.44
C GLN A 2 19.10 1.16 -13.33
N LYS A 3 17.81 1.43 -13.24
CA LYS A 3 16.93 0.69 -12.32
C LYS A 3 16.66 -0.70 -12.89
N ASP A 4 16.57 -1.69 -12.04
CA ASP A 4 16.24 -3.04 -12.46
C ASP A 4 14.74 -3.18 -12.80
N ALA A 5 14.36 -4.31 -13.38
CA ALA A 5 12.98 -4.57 -13.78
C ALA A 5 12.01 -4.50 -12.59
N TYR A 6 12.40 -5.04 -11.45
CA TYR A 6 11.58 -5.00 -10.25
C TYR A 6 11.26 -3.56 -9.83
N THR A 7 12.28 -2.72 -9.74
CA THR A 7 12.11 -1.32 -9.33
C THR A 7 11.24 -0.54 -10.32
N LEU A 8 11.45 -0.74 -11.63
CA LEU A 8 10.67 -0.06 -12.65
C LEU A 8 9.19 -0.45 -12.60
N ILE A 9 8.89 -1.74 -12.44
CA ILE A 9 7.51 -2.21 -12.34
C ILE A 9 6.86 -1.73 -11.05
N LEU A 10 7.57 -1.82 -9.93
CA LEU A 10 7.08 -1.34 -8.64
C LEU A 10 6.73 0.15 -8.69
N GLU A 11 7.62 0.96 -9.23
CA GLU A 11 7.37 2.40 -9.37
C GLU A 11 6.16 2.69 -10.26
N ALA A 12 5.99 1.91 -11.34
CA ALA A 12 4.84 2.07 -12.23
C ALA A 12 3.52 1.73 -11.53
N ILE A 13 3.52 0.72 -10.67
CA ILE A 13 2.33 0.36 -9.87
C ILE A 13 2.05 1.45 -8.83
N GLU A 14 3.08 1.86 -8.08
CA GLU A 14 2.92 2.88 -7.03
C GLU A 14 2.55 4.25 -7.60
N GLY A 15 3.08 4.56 -8.78
CA GLY A 15 2.80 5.83 -9.46
C GLY A 15 1.48 5.87 -10.23
N GLY A 16 0.74 4.76 -10.26
CA GLY A 16 -0.56 4.71 -10.92
C GLY A 16 -0.51 4.50 -12.43
N VAL A 17 0.66 4.20 -13.00
CA VAL A 17 0.77 3.82 -14.42
C VAL A 17 0.03 2.51 -14.67
N TYR A 18 0.23 1.54 -13.76
CA TYR A 18 -0.57 0.33 -13.71
C TYR A 18 -1.53 0.44 -12.52
N LYS A 19 -2.81 0.34 -12.80
CA LYS A 19 -3.87 0.54 -11.79
C LYS A 19 -4.36 -0.80 -11.27
N PRO A 20 -4.97 -0.84 -10.09
CA PRO A 20 -5.61 -2.07 -9.60
C PRO A 20 -6.53 -2.69 -10.65
N GLY A 21 -6.37 -4.00 -10.86
CA GLY A 21 -7.10 -4.73 -11.88
C GLY A 21 -6.44 -4.78 -13.25
N ASP A 22 -5.44 -3.96 -13.50
CA ASP A 22 -4.70 -3.98 -14.77
C ASP A 22 -3.91 -5.29 -14.88
N ARG A 23 -3.90 -5.84 -16.08
CA ARG A 23 -3.18 -7.08 -16.39
C ARG A 23 -1.75 -6.76 -16.82
N LEU A 24 -0.80 -7.47 -16.24
CA LEU A 24 0.61 -7.34 -16.61
C LEU A 24 1.03 -8.58 -17.39
N VAL A 25 1.60 -8.34 -18.59
CA VAL A 25 2.04 -9.40 -19.50
C VAL A 25 3.56 -9.33 -19.60
N GLU A 26 4.22 -10.44 -19.26
CA GLU A 26 5.68 -10.56 -19.23
C GLU A 26 6.35 -10.10 -20.54
N SER A 27 5.85 -10.58 -21.68
CA SER A 27 6.43 -10.24 -22.97
C SER A 27 6.30 -8.76 -23.32
N GLU A 28 5.17 -8.15 -23.01
CA GLU A 28 4.94 -6.72 -23.26
C GLU A 28 5.85 -5.85 -22.39
N LEU A 29 6.01 -6.23 -21.13
CA LEU A 29 6.90 -5.50 -20.21
C LEU A 29 8.36 -5.63 -20.64
N ALA A 30 8.78 -6.81 -21.02
CA ALA A 30 10.15 -7.03 -21.50
C ALA A 30 10.45 -6.17 -22.74
N GLU A 31 9.52 -6.13 -23.68
CA GLU A 31 9.65 -5.32 -24.88
C GLU A 31 9.70 -3.82 -24.54
N ARG A 32 8.77 -3.36 -23.69
CA ARG A 32 8.70 -1.95 -23.29
C ARG A 32 9.95 -1.49 -22.57
N MET A 33 10.53 -2.34 -21.72
CA MET A 33 11.71 -2.01 -20.94
C MET A 33 13.02 -2.27 -21.66
N GLY A 34 12.97 -2.92 -22.83
CA GLY A 34 14.17 -3.24 -23.62
C GLY A 34 15.06 -4.27 -22.93
N VAL A 35 14.49 -5.22 -22.21
CA VAL A 35 15.22 -6.27 -21.48
C VAL A 35 14.68 -7.64 -21.88
N SER A 36 15.41 -8.71 -21.50
CA SER A 36 14.95 -10.08 -21.71
C SER A 36 13.78 -10.40 -20.77
N ARG A 37 13.08 -11.50 -21.02
CA ARG A 37 11.94 -11.93 -20.21
C ARG A 37 12.31 -12.39 -18.82
N THR A 38 13.52 -12.95 -18.65
CA THR A 38 13.93 -13.54 -17.36
C THR A 38 13.88 -12.55 -16.21
N PRO A 39 14.51 -11.37 -16.27
CA PRO A 39 14.42 -10.40 -15.17
C PRO A 39 13.00 -9.90 -14.93
N VAL A 40 12.18 -9.81 -15.98
CA VAL A 40 10.77 -9.43 -15.84
C VAL A 40 10.00 -10.51 -15.12
N ARG A 41 10.19 -11.77 -15.49
CA ARG A 41 9.53 -12.90 -14.82
C ARG A 41 9.87 -12.96 -13.34
N GLU A 42 11.13 -12.81 -13.01
CA GLU A 42 11.59 -12.82 -11.62
C GLU A 42 10.99 -11.66 -10.82
N ALA A 43 10.93 -10.46 -11.43
CA ALA A 43 10.32 -9.30 -10.82
C ALA A 43 8.83 -9.52 -10.56
N LEU A 44 8.10 -10.07 -11.53
CA LEU A 44 6.68 -10.35 -11.40
C LEU A 44 6.40 -11.39 -10.33
N GLN A 45 7.22 -12.44 -10.24
CA GLN A 45 7.08 -13.46 -9.20
C GLN A 45 7.31 -12.88 -7.82
N ARG A 46 8.28 -12.00 -7.67
CA ARG A 46 8.56 -11.33 -6.41
C ARG A 46 7.41 -10.42 -5.99
N LEU A 47 6.84 -9.66 -6.92
CA LEU A 47 5.69 -8.80 -6.65
C LEU A 47 4.44 -9.61 -6.30
N GLU A 48 4.25 -10.77 -6.92
CA GLU A 48 3.16 -11.69 -6.58
C GLU A 48 3.33 -12.20 -5.14
N THR A 49 4.52 -12.62 -4.77
CA THR A 49 4.83 -13.09 -3.42
C THR A 49 4.57 -12.00 -2.38
N GLN A 50 4.83 -10.74 -2.73
CA GLN A 50 4.61 -9.61 -1.84
C GLN A 50 3.14 -9.17 -1.78
N GLY A 51 2.27 -9.78 -2.57
CA GLY A 51 0.85 -9.44 -2.59
C GLY A 51 0.49 -8.22 -3.43
N MET A 52 1.44 -7.65 -4.17
CA MET A 52 1.18 -6.51 -5.04
C MET A 52 0.55 -6.92 -6.37
N LEU A 53 0.78 -8.15 -6.78
CA LEU A 53 0.12 -8.77 -7.93
C LEU A 53 -0.60 -10.02 -7.44
N SER A 54 -1.72 -10.32 -8.09
CA SER A 54 -2.46 -11.56 -7.89
C SER A 54 -2.61 -12.30 -9.19
N ARG A 55 -2.74 -13.62 -9.10
CA ARG A 55 -2.88 -14.46 -10.28
C ARG A 55 -4.35 -14.67 -10.60
N ASP A 56 -4.73 -14.39 -11.84
CA ASP A 56 -6.06 -14.65 -12.37
C ASP A 56 -5.88 -15.60 -13.57
N GLY A 57 -6.08 -16.89 -13.31
CA GLY A 57 -5.78 -17.91 -14.31
C GLY A 57 -4.30 -17.92 -14.66
N ARG A 58 -3.96 -17.60 -15.91
CA ARG A 58 -2.57 -17.54 -16.38
C ARG A 58 -2.00 -16.13 -16.36
N SER A 59 -2.79 -15.16 -15.97
CA SER A 59 -2.42 -13.75 -16.00
C SER A 59 -2.11 -13.24 -14.60
N LEU A 60 -1.23 -12.23 -14.53
CA LEU A 60 -0.99 -11.47 -13.31
C LEU A 60 -1.72 -10.14 -13.43
N ILE A 61 -2.41 -9.75 -12.37
CA ILE A 61 -3.13 -8.49 -12.29
C ILE A 61 -2.65 -7.69 -11.09
N VAL A 62 -2.71 -6.38 -11.19
CA VAL A 62 -2.40 -5.50 -10.07
C VAL A 62 -3.46 -5.72 -9.00
N ALA A 63 -3.02 -6.11 -7.79
CA ALA A 63 -3.92 -6.45 -6.70
C ALA A 63 -4.66 -5.21 -6.21
N SER A 64 -5.90 -5.43 -5.77
CA SER A 64 -6.70 -4.39 -5.13
C SER A 64 -7.36 -4.98 -3.90
N LEU A 65 -7.56 -4.13 -2.89
CA LEU A 65 -8.39 -4.48 -1.76
C LEU A 65 -9.82 -4.07 -2.10
N ASP A 66 -10.77 -4.99 -1.90
CA ASP A 66 -12.17 -4.62 -2.02
C ASP A 66 -12.58 -3.74 -0.83
N HIS A 67 -13.79 -3.19 -0.88
CA HIS A 67 -14.27 -2.27 0.15
C HIS A 67 -14.30 -2.90 1.54
N ASN A 68 -14.68 -4.17 1.63
CA ASN A 68 -14.74 -4.87 2.92
C ASN A 68 -13.35 -5.16 3.47
N GLN A 69 -12.42 -5.61 2.61
CA GLN A 69 -11.04 -5.88 3.00
C GLN A 69 -10.34 -4.61 3.48
N LEU A 70 -10.58 -3.48 2.80
CA LEU A 70 -10.02 -2.20 3.19
C LEU A 70 -10.56 -1.75 4.55
N ALA A 71 -11.86 -1.90 4.77
CA ALA A 71 -12.50 -1.56 6.05
C ALA A 71 -11.97 -2.43 7.19
N GLU A 72 -11.82 -3.74 6.97
CA GLU A 72 -11.26 -4.66 7.97
C GLU A 72 -9.83 -4.29 8.32
N LEU A 73 -8.99 -4.02 7.32
CA LEU A 73 -7.61 -3.61 7.52
C LEU A 73 -7.54 -2.32 8.33
N TYR A 74 -8.39 -1.36 8.00
CA TYR A 74 -8.45 -0.09 8.72
C TYR A 74 -8.89 -0.26 10.17
N THR A 75 -9.85 -1.14 10.42
CA THR A 75 -10.31 -1.46 11.78
C THR A 75 -9.17 -2.03 12.62
N VAL A 76 -8.44 -3.02 12.11
CA VAL A 76 -7.30 -3.61 12.81
C VAL A 76 -6.24 -2.56 13.12
N ARG A 77 -5.91 -1.74 12.14
CA ARG A 77 -4.94 -0.65 12.29
C ARG A 77 -5.38 0.34 13.37
N SER A 78 -6.66 0.75 13.35
CA SER A 78 -7.20 1.69 14.34
C SER A 78 -7.13 1.15 15.75
N GLU A 79 -7.39 -0.15 15.96
CA GLU A 79 -7.27 -0.80 17.26
C GLU A 79 -5.83 -0.82 17.77
N LEU A 80 -4.88 -1.12 16.89
CA LEU A 80 -3.45 -1.11 17.24
C LEU A 80 -2.97 0.30 17.60
N GLU A 81 -3.37 1.30 16.81
CA GLU A 81 -3.01 2.70 17.07
C GLU A 81 -3.64 3.21 18.34
N GLY A 82 -4.89 2.82 18.63
CA GLY A 82 -5.56 3.16 19.88
C GLY A 82 -4.86 2.56 21.09
N LEU A 83 -4.43 1.31 21.01
CA LEU A 83 -3.66 0.66 22.06
C LEU A 83 -2.32 1.38 22.28
N ALA A 84 -1.60 1.71 21.21
CA ALA A 84 -0.34 2.44 21.31
C ALA A 84 -0.53 3.80 21.96
N ALA A 85 -1.60 4.51 21.62
CA ALA A 85 -1.95 5.80 22.23
C ALA A 85 -2.24 5.66 23.73
N ARG A 86 -2.99 4.63 24.13
CA ARG A 86 -3.29 4.37 25.55
C ARG A 86 -2.02 4.05 26.35
N LEU A 87 -1.11 3.26 25.77
CA LEU A 87 0.16 2.94 26.42
C LEU A 87 1.05 4.19 26.56
N ALA A 88 1.10 5.02 25.54
CA ALA A 88 1.85 6.28 25.55
C ALA A 88 1.27 7.27 26.58
N ALA A 89 -0.03 7.25 26.80
CA ALA A 89 -0.71 8.14 27.74
C ALA A 89 -0.23 8.01 29.18
N ARG A 90 0.38 6.89 29.55
CA ARG A 90 0.96 6.69 30.90
C ARG A 90 2.11 7.66 31.19
N HIS A 91 2.75 8.18 30.13
CA HIS A 91 3.93 9.03 30.21
C HIS A 91 3.78 10.32 29.42
N ALA A 92 2.62 10.57 28.83
CA ALA A 92 2.37 11.72 27.97
C ALA A 92 1.58 12.81 28.72
N THR A 93 1.75 14.07 28.29
CA THR A 93 0.94 15.18 28.77
C THR A 93 -0.48 15.11 28.21
N ASP A 94 -1.42 15.82 28.86
CA ASP A 94 -2.80 15.90 28.38
C ASP A 94 -2.88 16.48 26.96
N GLU A 95 -2.00 17.41 26.64
CA GLU A 95 -1.96 18.00 25.31
C GLU A 95 -1.48 17.01 24.25
N GLU A 96 -0.45 16.24 24.56
CA GLU A 96 0.02 15.17 23.69
C GLU A 96 -1.07 14.13 23.44
N ILE A 97 -1.83 13.78 24.46
CA ILE A 97 -2.97 12.86 24.35
C ILE A 97 -4.04 13.44 23.42
N ARG A 98 -4.37 14.73 23.55
CA ARG A 98 -5.35 15.37 22.66
C ARG A 98 -4.90 15.37 21.22
N VAL A 99 -3.63 15.63 20.95
CA VAL A 99 -3.07 15.60 19.58
C VAL A 99 -3.20 14.19 19.01
N LEU A 100 -2.83 13.15 19.76
CA LEU A 100 -2.93 11.77 19.31
C LEU A 100 -4.38 11.37 19.03
N ARG A 101 -5.33 11.75 19.90
CA ARG A 101 -6.74 11.47 19.68
C ARG A 101 -7.28 12.16 18.44
N GLY A 102 -6.89 13.41 18.21
CA GLY A 102 -7.29 14.15 17.03
C GLY A 102 -6.82 13.47 15.74
N MET A 103 -5.60 12.96 15.72
CA MET A 103 -5.07 12.23 14.57
C MET A 103 -5.81 10.91 14.31
N VAL A 104 -6.14 10.16 15.36
CA VAL A 104 -6.90 8.92 15.22
C VAL A 104 -8.31 9.21 14.70
N ASP A 105 -8.96 10.25 15.21
CA ASP A 105 -10.31 10.63 14.77
C ASP A 105 -10.30 11.09 13.31
N ASP A 106 -9.28 11.85 12.89
CA ASP A 106 -9.11 12.26 11.49
C ASP A 106 -8.94 11.04 10.58
N ASP A 107 -8.16 10.06 10.99
CA ASP A 107 -7.97 8.83 10.23
C ASP A 107 -9.29 8.06 10.08
N ARG A 108 -10.10 7.99 11.14
CA ARG A 108 -11.42 7.36 11.08
C ARG A 108 -12.37 8.09 10.14
N ALA A 109 -12.32 9.42 10.09
CA ALA A 109 -13.14 10.21 9.19
C ALA A 109 -12.82 9.95 7.73
N LEU A 110 -11.60 9.46 7.42
CA LEU A 110 -11.19 9.11 6.08
C LEU A 110 -11.53 7.66 5.71
N LEU A 111 -12.06 6.87 6.65
CA LEU A 111 -12.46 5.48 6.37
C LEU A 111 -13.56 5.47 5.30
N GLY A 112 -13.33 4.75 4.21
CA GLY A 112 -14.22 4.71 3.07
C GLY A 112 -13.95 5.79 2.02
N GLY A 113 -12.97 6.67 2.26
CA GLY A 113 -12.54 7.65 1.29
C GLY A 113 -11.53 7.10 0.29
N ASP A 114 -10.92 8.00 -0.47
CA ASP A 114 -9.89 7.65 -1.44
C ASP A 114 -8.70 6.99 -0.73
N PRO A 115 -8.20 5.83 -1.20
CA PRO A 115 -7.03 5.18 -0.61
C PRO A 115 -5.80 6.08 -0.50
N ARG A 116 -5.65 7.05 -1.40
CA ARG A 116 -4.55 8.01 -1.33
C ARG A 116 -4.66 8.92 -0.12
N LEU A 117 -5.87 9.28 0.28
CA LEU A 117 -6.11 10.08 1.49
C LEU A 117 -5.79 9.28 2.75
N LEU A 118 -6.14 7.99 2.78
CA LEU A 118 -5.78 7.10 3.88
C LEU A 118 -4.26 6.95 3.99
N SER A 119 -3.56 6.85 2.87
CA SER A 119 -2.11 6.79 2.84
C SER A 119 -1.46 8.06 3.40
N ARG A 120 -2.00 9.24 3.07
CA ARG A 120 -1.52 10.51 3.61
C ARG A 120 -1.75 10.61 5.11
N ALA A 121 -2.92 10.20 5.58
CA ALA A 121 -3.23 10.17 7.01
C ALA A 121 -2.28 9.25 7.77
N ASN A 122 -1.96 8.08 7.20
CA ASN A 122 -1.00 7.15 7.76
C ASN A 122 0.39 7.77 7.90
N LYS A 123 0.88 8.44 6.87
CA LYS A 123 2.17 9.11 6.91
C LYS A 123 2.22 10.21 7.97
N ARG A 124 1.15 10.99 8.10
CA ARG A 124 1.04 12.03 9.10
C ARG A 124 1.10 11.45 10.52
N PHE A 125 0.38 10.36 10.78
CA PHE A 125 0.38 9.68 12.07
C PHE A 125 1.78 9.20 12.46
N HIS A 126 2.50 8.60 11.54
CA HIS A 126 3.82 8.04 11.81
C HIS A 126 4.95 9.07 11.94
N LYS A 127 4.68 10.33 11.65
CA LYS A 127 5.64 11.43 11.86
C LYS A 127 5.69 11.92 13.31
N LEU A 128 4.79 11.49 14.13
CA LEU A 128 4.87 11.80 15.56
C LEU A 128 5.96 10.95 16.22
#